data_0e52ffaaef377d8b1c305a76cbc9f0dc
#
_entry.id   0e52ffaaef377d8b1c305a76cbc9f0dc
#
_cell.length_a   1.000
_cell.length_b   1.000
_cell.length_c   1.000
_cell.angle_alpha   90.00
_cell.angle_beta   90.00
_cell.angle_gamma   90.00
#
_symmetry.space_group_name_H-M   'P 1'
#
loop_
_entity.id
_entity.type
_entity.pdbx_description
1 polymer ?
#
loop_
_entity_poly.entity_id
_entity_poly.type
_entity_poly.pdbx_seq_one_letter_code
_entity_poly.pdbx_strand_id
1 'polypeptide(L)'
;MGTKSVLSELGEAVADSLRTLGERHPGSEVVDFVVMPNHLHAILRIARRQDNRKHQLGYVIGQFKGWIAKVYRDLRAAGRAVNVGDTPWQRDYREKLVTTEEKLQAFCRYIQLNPAKWSSDRFGPMTSYALGNIALLNKRFVGFVASQGVCACELKPRLLWRRKAGAEARHPEHKQTEVVISTFTSAQERAVLGKLLMRGRRFVRIHPGGIPPREALEPAVVRACELGSGLLISPVPFGMGLNKQRAMRCNEYVLKQASEVWAGTITPGGTIASLVKALGTWGTGGEARHPDVGGEVRRPAPSHLDAGCALTKN
;
A
#
# COMPACT_ATOMS: atom_id res chain seq x y z
N MET A 1 2.50 0.36 19.43
CA MET A 1 2.61 -1.11 19.60
C MET A 1 2.82 -1.70 18.22
N GLY A 2 4.00 -2.25 17.93
CA GLY A 2 4.30 -2.86 16.64
C GLY A 2 3.56 -4.19 16.52
N THR A 3 2.82 -4.40 15.45
CA THR A 3 2.21 -5.68 15.11
C THR A 3 3.35 -6.67 14.83
N LYS A 4 3.63 -7.57 15.75
CA LYS A 4 4.54 -8.70 15.48
C LYS A 4 3.84 -9.62 14.48
N SER A 5 4.45 -9.79 13.30
CA SER A 5 4.05 -10.84 12.36
C SER A 5 4.41 -12.20 12.98
N VAL A 6 3.41 -13.04 13.18
CA VAL A 6 3.63 -14.41 13.64
C VAL A 6 3.83 -15.28 12.40
N LEU A 7 4.96 -15.96 12.31
CA LEU A 7 5.27 -16.86 11.22
C LEU A 7 4.44 -18.17 11.36
N SER A 8 4.04 -18.74 10.21
CA SER A 8 3.54 -20.11 10.17
C SER A 8 4.70 -21.08 10.37
N GLU A 9 4.42 -22.36 10.62
CA GLU A 9 5.46 -23.39 10.74
C GLU A 9 6.36 -23.48 9.49
N LEU A 10 5.80 -23.33 8.30
CA LEU A 10 6.59 -23.20 7.08
C LEU A 10 7.43 -21.92 7.09
N GLY A 11 6.89 -20.81 7.57
CA GLY A 11 7.59 -19.53 7.70
C GLY A 11 8.76 -19.62 8.68
N GLU A 12 8.59 -20.31 9.80
CA GLU A 12 9.68 -20.58 10.76
C GLU A 12 10.78 -21.45 10.13
N ALA A 13 10.40 -22.52 9.42
CA ALA A 13 11.36 -23.35 8.72
C ALA A 13 12.15 -22.58 7.65
N VAL A 14 11.51 -21.64 6.95
CA VAL A 14 12.18 -20.71 6.02
C VAL A 14 13.17 -19.83 6.76
N ALA A 15 12.75 -19.21 7.86
CA ALA A 15 13.60 -18.33 8.66
C ALA A 15 14.82 -19.08 9.23
N ASP A 16 14.62 -20.26 9.80
CA ASP A 16 15.70 -21.09 10.35
C ASP A 16 16.67 -21.57 9.27
N SER A 17 16.13 -21.92 8.10
CA SER A 17 16.96 -22.30 6.96
C SER A 17 17.83 -21.15 6.46
N LEU A 18 17.38 -19.90 6.56
CA LEU A 18 18.20 -18.72 6.23
C LEU A 18 19.24 -18.44 7.32
N ARG A 19 18.88 -18.54 8.60
CA ARG A 19 19.81 -18.32 9.73
C ARG A 19 20.99 -19.28 9.68
N THR A 20 20.75 -20.53 9.28
CA THR A 20 21.76 -21.60 9.19
C THR A 20 22.33 -21.77 7.77
N LEU A 21 22.06 -20.87 6.85
CA LEU A 21 22.49 -21.00 5.45
C LEU A 21 24.01 -21.05 5.33
N GLY A 22 24.75 -20.23 6.08
CA GLY A 22 26.21 -20.17 6.07
C GLY A 22 26.87 -21.47 6.54
N GLU A 23 26.26 -22.20 7.46
CA GLU A 23 26.74 -23.48 7.95
C GLU A 23 26.70 -24.56 6.85
N ARG A 24 25.66 -24.54 6.02
CA ARG A 24 25.46 -25.46 4.90
C ARG A 24 26.17 -25.05 3.62
N HIS A 25 26.43 -23.77 3.48
CA HIS A 25 27.10 -23.17 2.32
C HIS A 25 28.24 -22.27 2.77
N PRO A 26 29.40 -22.85 3.15
CA PRO A 26 30.56 -22.07 3.56
C PRO A 26 30.96 -21.04 2.49
N GLY A 27 31.12 -19.78 2.90
CA GLY A 27 31.36 -18.67 1.99
C GLY A 27 30.07 -17.94 1.54
N SER A 28 28.91 -18.35 2.07
CA SER A 28 27.66 -17.62 1.92
C SER A 28 27.20 -17.10 3.28
N GLU A 29 26.70 -15.88 3.32
CA GLU A 29 26.17 -15.22 4.53
C GLU A 29 24.83 -14.59 4.21
N VAL A 30 23.87 -14.72 5.12
CA VAL A 30 22.61 -13.96 5.06
C VAL A 30 22.79 -12.69 5.88
N VAL A 31 22.84 -11.54 5.20
CA VAL A 31 23.04 -10.23 5.83
C VAL A 31 21.76 -9.76 6.51
N ASP A 32 20.63 -9.88 5.82
CA ASP A 32 19.30 -9.54 6.34
C ASP A 32 18.24 -10.28 5.54
N PHE A 33 17.07 -10.53 6.14
CA PHE A 33 15.94 -11.15 5.45
C PHE A 33 14.60 -10.85 6.13
N VAL A 34 13.52 -11.01 5.37
CA VAL A 34 12.15 -11.00 5.91
C VAL A 34 11.29 -12.05 5.20
N VAL A 35 10.59 -12.85 6.00
CA VAL A 35 9.59 -13.81 5.52
C VAL A 35 8.22 -13.12 5.51
N MET A 36 7.63 -13.04 4.35
CA MET A 36 6.33 -12.41 4.11
C MET A 36 5.27 -13.47 3.83
N PRO A 37 3.97 -13.16 3.95
CA PRO A 37 2.91 -14.17 3.76
C PRO A 37 2.89 -14.88 2.41
N ASN A 38 3.45 -14.27 1.36
CA ASN A 38 3.47 -14.83 0.01
C ASN A 38 4.80 -14.63 -0.74
N HIS A 39 5.84 -14.13 -0.07
CA HIS A 39 7.16 -13.95 -0.66
C HIS A 39 8.24 -13.83 0.41
N LEU A 40 9.48 -13.85 -0.01
CA LEU A 40 10.66 -13.71 0.81
C LEU A 40 11.59 -12.65 0.20
N HIS A 41 12.16 -11.80 1.03
CA HIS A 41 13.32 -10.98 0.67
C HIS A 41 14.51 -11.40 1.51
N ALA A 42 15.68 -11.54 0.88
CA ALA A 42 16.92 -11.79 1.58
C ALA A 42 18.09 -11.07 0.90
N ILE A 43 19.05 -10.63 1.69
CA ILE A 43 20.32 -10.08 1.24
C ILE A 43 21.38 -11.13 1.52
N LEU A 44 22.01 -11.63 0.47
CA LEU A 44 23.05 -12.66 0.56
C LEU A 44 24.39 -12.07 0.17
N ARG A 45 25.42 -12.31 0.98
CA ARG A 45 26.83 -12.11 0.63
C ARG A 45 27.39 -13.46 0.25
N ILE A 46 27.94 -13.57 -0.95
CA ILE A 46 28.54 -14.82 -1.45
C ILE A 46 30.00 -14.53 -1.84
N ALA A 47 30.93 -15.22 -1.18
CA ALA A 47 32.34 -15.11 -1.51
C ALA A 47 32.59 -15.65 -2.92
N ARG A 48 33.26 -14.84 -3.76
CA ARG A 48 33.67 -15.26 -5.11
C ARG A 48 34.83 -16.22 -5.02
N ARG A 49 34.61 -17.50 -5.34
CA ARG A 49 35.70 -18.50 -5.58
C ARG A 49 35.67 -18.90 -7.04
N GLN A 50 36.84 -18.88 -7.69
CA GLN A 50 36.96 -19.06 -9.13
C GLN A 50 36.56 -20.44 -9.64
N ASP A 51 36.57 -21.49 -8.79
CA ASP A 51 36.53 -22.90 -9.27
C ASP A 51 35.35 -23.72 -8.75
N ASN A 52 34.33 -23.11 -8.10
CA ASN A 52 33.32 -23.97 -7.50
C ASN A 52 31.90 -23.49 -7.74
N ARG A 53 31.11 -24.26 -8.55
CA ARG A 53 29.69 -24.06 -8.80
C ARG A 53 28.86 -23.96 -7.51
N LYS A 54 29.33 -24.57 -6.40
CA LYS A 54 28.63 -24.55 -5.09
C LYS A 54 28.56 -23.16 -4.44
N HIS A 55 29.34 -22.19 -4.93
CA HIS A 55 29.31 -20.78 -4.46
C HIS A 55 28.61 -19.85 -5.44
N GLN A 56 27.87 -20.38 -6.43
CA GLN A 56 27.06 -19.57 -7.29
C GLN A 56 25.67 -19.34 -6.64
N LEU A 57 25.12 -18.14 -6.76
CA LEU A 57 23.82 -17.79 -6.20
C LEU A 57 22.74 -18.81 -6.58
N GLY A 58 22.65 -19.16 -7.86
CA GLY A 58 21.65 -20.10 -8.36
C GLY A 58 21.71 -21.46 -7.66
N TYR A 59 22.94 -21.96 -7.36
CA TYR A 59 23.11 -23.20 -6.61
C TYR A 59 22.61 -23.07 -5.17
N VAL A 60 23.02 -22.01 -4.46
CA VAL A 60 22.61 -21.75 -3.07
C VAL A 60 21.08 -21.62 -2.97
N ILE A 61 20.48 -20.84 -3.86
CA ILE A 61 19.01 -20.67 -3.90
C ILE A 61 18.31 -21.99 -4.29
N GLY A 62 18.86 -22.75 -5.23
CA GLY A 62 18.32 -24.07 -5.62
C GLY A 62 18.28 -25.04 -4.45
N GLN A 63 19.37 -25.15 -3.68
CA GLN A 63 19.43 -25.99 -2.50
C GLN A 63 18.47 -25.53 -1.39
N PHE A 64 18.44 -24.22 -1.14
CA PHE A 64 17.48 -23.62 -0.19
C PHE A 64 16.03 -23.92 -0.59
N LYS A 65 15.64 -23.65 -1.85
CA LYS A 65 14.29 -23.95 -2.34
C LYS A 65 13.96 -25.44 -2.27
N GLY A 66 14.90 -26.31 -2.60
CA GLY A 66 14.73 -27.76 -2.54
C GLY A 66 14.47 -28.27 -1.11
N TRP A 67 15.24 -27.77 -0.14
CA TRP A 67 15.05 -28.10 1.26
C TRP A 67 13.67 -27.65 1.77
N ILE A 68 13.31 -26.42 1.56
CA ILE A 68 12.01 -25.89 1.98
C ILE A 68 10.85 -26.61 1.27
N ALA A 69 11.00 -26.99 0.00
CA ALA A 69 9.98 -27.77 -0.70
C ALA A 69 9.78 -29.16 -0.07
N LYS A 70 10.83 -29.77 0.47
CA LYS A 70 10.71 -31.01 1.26
C LYS A 70 9.92 -30.76 2.55
N VAL A 71 10.33 -29.79 3.35
CA VAL A 71 9.63 -29.42 4.60
C VAL A 71 8.15 -29.09 4.33
N TYR A 72 7.86 -28.37 3.26
CA TYR A 72 6.50 -28.06 2.86
C TYR A 72 5.66 -29.31 2.58
N ARG A 73 6.22 -30.29 1.86
CA ARG A 73 5.52 -31.56 1.56
C ARG A 73 5.23 -32.34 2.84
N ASP A 74 6.17 -32.38 3.77
CA ASP A 74 6.01 -33.07 5.04
C ASP A 74 4.91 -32.40 5.90
N LEU A 75 4.93 -31.07 5.99
CA LEU A 75 3.88 -30.29 6.68
C LEU A 75 2.51 -30.43 6.01
N ARG A 76 2.47 -30.46 4.67
CA ARG A 76 1.22 -30.67 3.93
C ARG A 76 0.64 -32.05 4.16
N ALA A 77 1.47 -33.10 4.14
CA ALA A 77 1.05 -34.46 4.43
C ALA A 77 0.49 -34.62 5.85
N ALA A 78 1.05 -33.84 6.80
CA ALA A 78 0.57 -33.78 8.18
C ALA A 78 -0.66 -32.86 8.38
N GLY A 79 -1.21 -32.24 7.34
CA GLY A 79 -2.33 -31.27 7.42
C GLY A 79 -1.97 -29.93 8.07
N ARG A 80 -0.67 -29.64 8.23
CA ARG A 80 -0.14 -28.45 8.95
C ARG A 80 0.26 -27.30 8.01
N ALA A 81 0.20 -27.49 6.70
CA ALA A 81 0.42 -26.44 5.71
C ALA A 81 -0.72 -26.33 4.73
N VAL A 82 -1.01 -25.09 4.30
CA VAL A 82 -2.00 -24.82 3.24
C VAL A 82 -1.51 -25.40 1.93
N ASN A 83 -2.40 -26.09 1.20
CA ASN A 83 -2.06 -26.64 -0.10
C ASN A 83 -1.98 -25.50 -1.15
N VAL A 84 -0.78 -25.22 -1.64
CA VAL A 84 -0.49 -24.22 -2.70
C VAL A 84 0.07 -24.89 -3.97
N GLY A 85 -0.02 -26.22 -4.09
CA GLY A 85 0.53 -27.00 -5.20
C GLY A 85 1.66 -27.93 -4.73
N ASP A 86 2.52 -28.37 -5.63
CA ASP A 86 3.61 -29.34 -5.34
C ASP A 86 4.82 -28.69 -4.65
N THR A 87 4.95 -27.39 -4.78
CA THR A 87 6.02 -26.58 -4.17
C THR A 87 5.47 -25.21 -3.74
N PRO A 88 5.98 -24.63 -2.62
CA PRO A 88 5.62 -23.29 -2.21
C PRO A 88 6.32 -22.18 -3.04
N TRP A 89 7.20 -22.56 -3.98
CA TRP A 89 8.04 -21.64 -4.71
C TRP A 89 7.56 -21.40 -6.13
N GLN A 90 7.68 -20.16 -6.58
CA GLN A 90 7.68 -19.84 -8.01
C GLN A 90 8.96 -20.42 -8.67
N ARG A 91 8.89 -20.67 -10.00
CA ARG A 91 9.99 -21.23 -10.77
C ARG A 91 11.24 -20.37 -10.66
N ASP A 92 11.10 -19.07 -10.87
CA ASP A 92 12.20 -18.12 -10.90
C ASP A 92 12.28 -17.28 -9.61
N TYR A 93 13.32 -16.46 -9.50
CA TYR A 93 13.50 -15.45 -8.46
C TYR A 93 14.04 -14.17 -9.09
N ARG A 94 13.83 -13.05 -8.40
CA ARG A 94 14.34 -11.75 -8.81
C ARG A 94 15.58 -11.42 -8.00
N GLU A 95 16.65 -10.97 -8.69
CA GLU A 95 17.88 -10.56 -8.04
C GLU A 95 18.25 -9.12 -8.39
N LYS A 96 18.96 -8.47 -7.48
CA LYS A 96 19.61 -7.19 -7.68
C LYS A 96 20.97 -7.22 -7.05
N LEU A 97 21.98 -6.74 -7.79
CA LEU A 97 23.33 -6.60 -7.27
C LEU A 97 23.43 -5.36 -6.38
N VAL A 98 23.95 -5.56 -5.16
CA VAL A 98 24.26 -4.48 -4.22
C VAL A 98 25.74 -4.19 -4.31
N THR A 99 26.09 -2.98 -4.76
CA THR A 99 27.46 -2.59 -5.08
C THR A 99 28.05 -1.53 -4.16
N THR A 100 27.23 -0.89 -3.32
CA THR A 100 27.68 0.15 -2.38
C THR A 100 27.03 -0.06 -1.02
N GLU A 101 27.68 0.49 0.02
CA GLU A 101 27.17 0.44 1.40
C GLU A 101 25.84 1.18 1.54
N GLU A 102 25.67 2.30 0.85
CA GLU A 102 24.42 3.09 0.90
C GLU A 102 23.24 2.28 0.34
N LYS A 103 23.49 1.50 -0.74
CA LYS A 103 22.47 0.59 -1.30
C LYS A 103 22.17 -0.55 -0.35
N LEU A 104 23.20 -1.11 0.32
CA LEU A 104 23.03 -2.15 1.32
C LEU A 104 22.10 -1.67 2.44
N GLN A 105 22.40 -0.52 3.03
CA GLN A 105 21.59 0.09 4.08
C GLN A 105 20.16 0.42 3.62
N ALA A 106 20.00 0.86 2.37
CA ALA A 106 18.67 1.11 1.79
C ALA A 106 17.86 -0.19 1.65
N PHE A 107 18.49 -1.30 1.23
CA PHE A 107 17.82 -2.60 1.15
C PHE A 107 17.53 -3.19 2.54
N CYS A 108 18.41 -3.06 3.52
CA CYS A 108 18.13 -3.47 4.91
C CYS A 108 16.91 -2.71 5.46
N ARG A 109 16.89 -1.38 5.32
CA ARG A 109 15.69 -0.58 5.70
C ARG A 109 14.44 -1.04 4.97
N TYR A 110 14.51 -1.33 3.67
CA TYR A 110 13.38 -1.84 2.91
C TYR A 110 12.87 -3.17 3.46
N ILE A 111 13.76 -4.12 3.78
CA ILE A 111 13.43 -5.42 4.37
C ILE A 111 12.72 -5.23 5.72
N GLN A 112 13.29 -4.42 6.61
CA GLN A 112 12.75 -4.16 7.94
C GLN A 112 11.36 -3.50 7.91
N LEU A 113 11.11 -2.62 6.94
CA LEU A 113 9.82 -1.93 6.78
C LEU A 113 8.77 -2.77 6.05
N ASN A 114 9.16 -3.87 5.40
CA ASN A 114 8.27 -4.65 4.54
C ASN A 114 7.03 -5.22 5.27
N PRO A 115 7.13 -5.79 6.50
CA PRO A 115 5.95 -6.29 7.23
C PRO A 115 4.94 -5.18 7.54
N ALA A 116 5.41 -4.03 8.00
CA ALA A 116 4.55 -2.88 8.29
C ALA A 116 3.86 -2.36 7.01
N LYS A 117 4.62 -2.27 5.91
CA LYS A 117 4.12 -1.89 4.60
C LYS A 117 3.05 -2.86 4.08
N TRP A 118 3.31 -4.16 4.14
CA TRP A 118 2.37 -5.20 3.75
C TRP A 118 1.05 -5.11 4.52
N SER A 119 1.14 -5.01 5.85
CA SER A 119 -0.01 -4.88 6.72
C SER A 119 -0.81 -3.61 6.42
N SER A 120 -0.12 -2.46 6.28
CA SER A 120 -0.74 -1.17 5.98
C SER A 120 -1.39 -1.14 4.60
N ASP A 121 -0.74 -1.72 3.60
CA ASP A 121 -1.27 -1.75 2.23
C ASP A 121 -2.52 -2.64 2.09
N ARG A 122 -2.68 -3.66 2.95
CA ARG A 122 -3.81 -4.60 2.88
C ARG A 122 -4.89 -4.37 3.92
N PHE A 123 -4.50 -3.99 5.14
CA PHE A 123 -5.39 -3.98 6.31
C PHE A 123 -5.39 -2.67 7.06
N GLY A 124 -4.45 -1.75 6.78
CA GLY A 124 -4.36 -0.48 7.48
C GLY A 124 -5.56 0.42 7.15
N PRO A 125 -6.25 0.98 8.17
CA PRO A 125 -7.27 1.97 7.94
C PRO A 125 -6.65 3.26 7.39
N MET A 126 -7.39 4.00 6.57
CA MET A 126 -6.93 5.28 5.99
C MET A 126 -6.52 6.31 7.05
N THR A 127 -6.97 6.13 8.28
CA THR A 127 -6.73 6.99 9.43
C THR A 127 -5.66 6.47 10.39
N SER A 128 -4.83 5.50 9.97
CA SER A 128 -3.75 4.97 10.82
C SER A 128 -2.79 6.06 11.30
N TYR A 129 -2.59 7.09 10.46
CA TYR A 129 -1.82 8.29 10.78
C TYR A 129 -2.68 9.50 10.48
N ALA A 130 -2.75 10.45 11.42
CA ALA A 130 -3.57 11.65 11.28
C ALA A 130 -2.85 12.88 11.86
N LEU A 131 -3.05 14.03 11.22
CA LEU A 131 -2.60 15.34 11.68
C LEU A 131 -3.70 16.37 11.44
N GLY A 132 -4.15 17.06 12.44
CA GLY A 132 -5.21 18.07 12.38
C GLY A 132 -6.51 17.64 13.05
N ASN A 133 -7.64 18.16 12.59
CA ASN A 133 -8.94 17.99 13.24
C ASN A 133 -9.63 16.68 12.83
N ILE A 134 -9.50 15.64 13.64
CA ILE A 134 -10.11 14.32 13.39
C ILE A 134 -11.65 14.36 13.34
N ALA A 135 -12.30 15.35 13.98
CA ALA A 135 -13.77 15.48 13.95
C ALA A 135 -14.32 15.79 12.56
N LEU A 136 -13.47 16.17 11.61
CA LEU A 136 -13.85 16.33 10.21
C LEU A 136 -14.28 15.01 9.56
N LEU A 137 -13.85 13.85 10.08
CA LEU A 137 -14.25 12.54 9.58
C LEU A 137 -15.74 12.24 9.81
N ASN A 138 -16.37 12.90 10.77
CA ASN A 138 -17.80 12.76 11.07
C ASN A 138 -18.68 13.73 10.28
N LYS A 139 -18.11 14.43 9.29
CA LYS A 139 -18.86 15.40 8.47
C LYS A 139 -19.18 14.80 7.11
N ARG A 140 -20.11 15.46 6.40
CA ARG A 140 -20.43 15.10 5.02
C ARG A 140 -19.28 15.44 4.09
N PHE A 141 -18.86 14.46 3.28
CA PHE A 141 -17.77 14.64 2.33
C PHE A 141 -18.27 14.97 0.91
N VAL A 142 -17.54 15.91 0.30
CA VAL A 142 -17.55 16.16 -1.13
C VAL A 142 -16.20 15.68 -1.69
N GLY A 143 -16.22 14.65 -2.51
CA GLY A 143 -15.01 14.08 -3.12
C GLY A 143 -14.57 14.91 -4.33
N PHE A 144 -13.25 15.07 -4.48
CA PHE A 144 -12.66 15.60 -5.70
C PHE A 144 -11.56 14.69 -6.21
N VAL A 145 -11.60 14.33 -7.50
CA VAL A 145 -10.61 13.46 -8.15
C VAL A 145 -10.21 14.01 -9.52
N ALA A 146 -8.94 13.85 -9.89
CA ALA A 146 -8.44 14.19 -11.22
C ALA A 146 -7.24 13.31 -11.60
N SER A 147 -7.05 13.06 -12.88
CA SER A 147 -5.90 12.31 -13.39
C SER A 147 -4.59 13.07 -13.21
N GLN A 148 -3.49 12.32 -13.05
CA GLN A 148 -2.14 12.87 -13.08
C GLN A 148 -1.79 13.36 -14.50
N GLY A 149 -0.80 14.26 -14.59
CA GLY A 149 -0.26 14.72 -15.87
C GLY A 149 -1.09 15.79 -16.59
N VAL A 150 -2.23 16.20 -16.04
CA VAL A 150 -3.09 17.26 -16.64
C VAL A 150 -2.84 18.59 -15.95
N CYS A 151 -2.71 19.67 -16.75
CA CYS A 151 -2.45 21.01 -16.25
C CYS A 151 -3.60 21.54 -15.36
N ALA A 152 -3.25 22.32 -14.35
CA ALA A 152 -4.23 22.99 -13.50
C ALA A 152 -5.01 24.09 -14.25
N CYS A 153 -4.44 24.66 -15.33
CA CYS A 153 -5.09 25.65 -16.19
C CYS A 153 -6.33 25.12 -16.90
N GLU A 154 -6.41 23.79 -17.13
CA GLU A 154 -7.53 23.09 -17.75
C GLU A 154 -8.62 22.68 -16.76
N LEU A 155 -8.54 23.14 -15.52
CA LEU A 155 -9.48 22.74 -14.47
C LEU A 155 -10.89 23.24 -14.75
N LYS A 156 -11.74 22.34 -15.23
CA LYS A 156 -13.20 22.50 -15.38
C LYS A 156 -13.91 21.42 -14.55
N PRO A 157 -14.20 21.70 -13.26
CA PRO A 157 -14.84 20.71 -12.41
C PRO A 157 -16.19 20.31 -12.95
N ARG A 158 -16.45 19.01 -13.04
CA ARG A 158 -17.75 18.46 -13.40
C ARG A 158 -18.26 17.53 -12.30
N LEU A 159 -19.57 17.59 -12.04
CA LEU A 159 -20.22 16.64 -11.16
C LEU A 159 -20.23 15.25 -11.81
N LEU A 160 -19.69 14.22 -11.13
CA LEU A 160 -19.78 12.84 -11.57
C LEU A 160 -21.08 12.20 -11.06
N TRP A 161 -21.30 12.28 -9.76
CA TRP A 161 -22.54 11.80 -9.14
C TRP A 161 -22.82 12.49 -7.80
N ARG A 162 -24.08 12.41 -7.40
CA ARG A 162 -24.57 12.79 -6.08
C ARG A 162 -25.45 11.67 -5.57
N ARG A 163 -25.14 11.11 -4.41
CA ARG A 163 -26.02 10.15 -3.76
C ARG A 163 -27.32 10.88 -3.34
N LYS A 164 -28.46 10.25 -3.54
CA LYS A 164 -29.72 10.81 -3.05
C LYS A 164 -29.61 10.97 -1.53
N ALA A 165 -29.63 12.19 -1.05
CA ALA A 165 -29.72 12.46 0.38
C ALA A 165 -31.15 12.17 0.81
N GLY A 166 -31.34 11.57 1.97
CA GLY A 166 -32.64 11.54 2.63
C GLY A 166 -33.22 12.97 2.79
N ALA A 167 -34.49 13.10 3.04
CA ALA A 167 -35.23 14.38 3.01
C ALA A 167 -34.61 15.52 3.85
N GLU A 168 -33.78 15.22 4.84
CA GLU A 168 -33.15 16.20 5.74
C GLU A 168 -31.98 17.01 5.11
N ALA A 169 -31.46 16.63 3.94
CA ALA A 169 -30.25 17.23 3.36
C ALA A 169 -30.51 18.50 2.51
N ARG A 170 -31.68 19.09 2.52
CA ARG A 170 -32.04 20.21 1.62
C ARG A 170 -31.89 21.62 2.23
N HIS A 171 -31.42 21.76 3.48
CA HIS A 171 -31.22 23.07 4.10
C HIS A 171 -29.96 23.79 3.59
N PRO A 172 -30.04 25.09 3.20
CA PRO A 172 -28.92 25.88 2.68
C PRO A 172 -27.74 26.03 3.66
N GLU A 173 -27.98 25.86 4.96
CA GLU A 173 -26.93 25.87 5.99
C GLU A 173 -25.92 24.71 5.86
N HIS A 174 -26.26 23.62 5.18
CA HIS A 174 -25.39 22.48 5.01
C HIS A 174 -24.17 22.74 4.09
N LYS A 175 -24.20 23.76 3.24
CA LYS A 175 -23.04 24.10 2.38
C LYS A 175 -21.80 24.56 3.16
N GLN A 176 -21.97 25.12 4.37
CA GLN A 176 -20.85 25.53 5.22
C GLN A 176 -20.27 24.38 6.04
N THR A 177 -20.99 23.27 6.19
CA THR A 177 -20.56 22.11 6.99
C THR A 177 -19.87 21.02 6.17
N GLU A 178 -19.89 21.10 4.84
CA GLU A 178 -19.28 20.13 3.96
C GLU A 178 -17.75 20.19 4.01
N VAL A 179 -17.11 19.03 3.91
CA VAL A 179 -15.65 18.85 3.91
C VAL A 179 -15.22 18.28 2.56
N VAL A 180 -14.29 18.93 1.89
CA VAL A 180 -13.74 18.40 0.64
C VAL A 180 -12.68 17.35 0.95
N ILE A 181 -12.87 16.15 0.42
CA ILE A 181 -11.91 15.05 0.58
C ILE A 181 -11.25 14.70 -0.76
N SER A 182 -9.92 14.58 -0.77
CA SER A 182 -9.13 14.19 -1.94
C SER A 182 -7.73 13.72 -1.52
N THR A 183 -7.00 13.11 -2.44
CA THR A 183 -5.56 12.87 -2.27
C THR A 183 -4.75 14.15 -2.47
N PHE A 184 -5.24 15.11 -3.22
CA PHE A 184 -4.57 16.36 -3.62
C PHE A 184 -3.17 16.11 -4.20
N THR A 185 -3.02 15.05 -5.01
CA THR A 185 -1.73 14.65 -5.59
C THR A 185 -1.55 15.12 -7.04
N SER A 186 -2.63 15.26 -7.82
CA SER A 186 -2.58 15.81 -9.17
C SER A 186 -2.49 17.34 -9.17
N ALA A 187 -2.06 17.95 -10.29
CA ALA A 187 -1.98 19.41 -10.41
C ALA A 187 -3.35 20.08 -10.21
N GLN A 188 -4.40 19.48 -10.77
CA GLN A 188 -5.78 19.99 -10.64
C GLN A 188 -6.31 19.84 -9.21
N GLU A 189 -6.02 18.72 -8.54
CA GLU A 189 -6.38 18.53 -7.13
C GLU A 189 -5.67 19.54 -6.23
N ARG A 190 -4.36 19.80 -6.46
CA ARG A 190 -3.62 20.84 -5.71
C ARG A 190 -4.20 22.24 -5.94
N ALA A 191 -4.63 22.55 -7.17
CA ALA A 191 -5.30 23.84 -7.45
C ALA A 191 -6.61 23.99 -6.67
N VAL A 192 -7.36 22.88 -6.49
CA VAL A 192 -8.56 22.87 -5.64
C VAL A 192 -8.17 23.09 -4.18
N LEU A 193 -7.13 22.40 -3.67
CA LEU A 193 -6.65 22.62 -2.31
C LEU A 193 -6.26 24.07 -2.06
N GLY A 194 -5.51 24.70 -2.98
CA GLY A 194 -5.17 26.11 -2.88
C GLY A 194 -6.38 27.04 -2.76
N LYS A 195 -7.44 26.78 -3.54
CA LYS A 195 -8.72 27.54 -3.43
C LYS A 195 -9.44 27.30 -2.10
N LEU A 196 -9.37 26.08 -1.55
CA LEU A 196 -9.94 25.77 -0.24
C LEU A 196 -9.21 26.50 0.88
N LEU A 197 -7.88 26.49 0.84
CA LEU A 197 -7.01 27.18 1.81
C LEU A 197 -7.27 28.70 1.79
N MET A 198 -7.29 29.32 0.60
CA MET A 198 -7.57 30.77 0.47
C MET A 198 -8.94 31.17 1.03
N ARG A 199 -9.92 30.27 0.97
CA ARG A 199 -11.29 30.53 1.44
C ARG A 199 -11.57 30.00 2.84
N GLY A 200 -10.56 29.50 3.55
CA GLY A 200 -10.72 28.90 4.89
C GLY A 200 -11.71 27.71 4.92
N ARG A 201 -11.86 27.00 3.79
CA ARG A 201 -12.81 25.88 3.69
C ARG A 201 -12.21 24.61 4.28
N ARG A 202 -13.07 23.74 4.79
CA ARG A 202 -12.68 22.47 5.43
C ARG A 202 -12.24 21.44 4.39
N PHE A 203 -11.17 20.70 4.70
CA PHE A 203 -10.68 19.63 3.82
C PHE A 203 -10.09 18.46 4.60
N VAL A 204 -10.10 17.28 3.96
CA VAL A 204 -9.36 16.09 4.35
C VAL A 204 -8.42 15.72 3.19
N ARG A 205 -7.12 15.74 3.45
CA ARG A 205 -6.09 15.31 2.49
C ARG A 205 -5.59 13.93 2.84
N ILE A 206 -5.64 13.01 1.87
CA ILE A 206 -5.13 11.65 2.04
C ILE A 206 -3.73 11.56 1.42
N HIS A 207 -2.75 11.13 2.23
CA HIS A 207 -1.37 10.97 1.82
C HIS A 207 -1.05 9.49 1.53
N PRO A 208 -0.97 9.06 0.25
CA PRO A 208 -0.68 7.65 -0.06
C PRO A 208 0.73 7.19 0.32
N GLY A 209 1.68 8.12 0.48
CA GLY A 209 3.08 7.86 0.85
C GLY A 209 3.44 8.13 2.30
N GLY A 210 2.46 8.42 3.14
CA GLY A 210 2.66 8.90 4.52
C GLY A 210 2.59 10.42 4.63
N ILE A 211 2.16 10.91 5.79
CA ILE A 211 2.11 12.35 6.08
C ILE A 211 3.56 12.84 6.28
N PRO A 212 4.05 13.80 5.50
CA PRO A 212 5.40 14.36 5.68
C PRO A 212 5.57 14.98 7.08
N PRO A 213 6.80 15.12 7.57
CA PRO A 213 7.09 15.90 8.76
C PRO A 213 6.55 17.33 8.60
N ARG A 214 6.22 17.96 9.73
CA ARG A 214 5.58 19.28 9.76
C ARG A 214 6.35 20.33 8.94
N GLU A 215 7.67 20.29 9.01
CA GLU A 215 8.59 21.22 8.33
C GLU A 215 8.58 21.07 6.79
N ALA A 216 8.18 19.91 6.30
CA ALA A 216 8.06 19.61 4.87
C ALA A 216 6.64 19.83 4.32
N LEU A 217 5.68 20.21 5.18
CA LEU A 217 4.32 20.56 4.78
C LEU A 217 4.23 22.02 4.37
N GLU A 218 3.32 22.32 3.44
CA GLU A 218 3.00 23.71 3.05
C GLU A 218 2.50 24.49 4.30
N PRO A 219 3.05 25.69 4.62
CA PRO A 219 2.67 26.44 5.82
C PRO A 219 1.17 26.71 5.94
N ALA A 220 0.49 26.94 4.82
CA ALA A 220 -0.95 27.17 4.77
C ALA A 220 -1.74 25.91 5.18
N VAL A 221 -1.26 24.71 4.83
CA VAL A 221 -1.86 23.43 5.23
C VAL A 221 -1.67 23.21 6.73
N VAL A 222 -0.46 23.45 7.26
CA VAL A 222 -0.17 23.36 8.69
C VAL A 222 -1.10 24.27 9.48
N ARG A 223 -1.20 25.54 9.08
CA ARG A 223 -2.10 26.51 9.71
C ARG A 223 -3.56 26.10 9.67
N ALA A 224 -4.03 25.53 8.54
CA ALA A 224 -5.40 25.03 8.44
C ALA A 224 -5.67 23.85 9.39
N CYS A 225 -4.69 22.97 9.58
CA CYS A 225 -4.78 21.87 10.55
C CYS A 225 -4.84 22.42 11.99
N GLU A 226 -4.04 23.42 12.33
CA GLU A 226 -4.03 24.08 13.64
C GLU A 226 -5.34 24.82 13.95
N LEU A 227 -5.91 25.46 12.93
CA LEU A 227 -7.19 26.17 13.04
C LEU A 227 -8.41 25.23 12.96
N GLY A 228 -8.19 23.91 12.83
CA GLY A 228 -9.25 22.91 12.81
C GLY A 228 -10.03 22.80 11.50
N SER A 229 -9.61 23.51 10.45
CA SER A 229 -10.23 23.44 9.11
C SER A 229 -9.57 22.38 8.21
N GLY A 230 -8.40 21.84 8.58
CA GLY A 230 -7.66 20.81 7.84
C GLY A 230 -7.50 19.52 8.63
N LEU A 231 -7.50 18.40 7.90
CA LEU A 231 -7.10 17.09 8.39
C LEU A 231 -6.26 16.39 7.32
N LEU A 232 -5.09 15.90 7.70
CA LEU A 232 -4.27 15.02 6.90
C LEU A 232 -4.42 13.61 7.45
N ILE A 233 -4.61 12.62 6.58
CA ILE A 233 -4.68 11.20 6.97
C ILE A 233 -3.79 10.36 6.05
N SER A 234 -3.32 9.23 6.54
CA SER A 234 -2.55 8.26 5.76
C SER A 234 -2.73 6.84 6.27
N PRO A 235 -2.78 5.83 5.39
CA PRO A 235 -2.76 4.41 5.77
C PRO A 235 -1.36 3.92 6.17
N VAL A 236 -0.31 4.72 5.97
CA VAL A 236 1.10 4.32 6.16
C VAL A 236 1.91 5.42 6.84
N PRO A 237 3.00 5.07 7.56
CA PRO A 237 3.93 6.06 8.09
C PRO A 237 4.66 6.82 6.98
N PHE A 238 5.21 7.98 7.33
CA PHE A 238 6.07 8.74 6.42
C PHE A 238 7.33 7.94 6.02
N GLY A 239 7.80 8.16 4.79
CA GLY A 239 9.00 7.49 4.25
C GLY A 239 8.71 6.18 3.49
N MET A 240 7.48 5.71 3.47
CA MET A 240 7.11 4.48 2.73
C MET A 240 7.06 4.65 1.21
N GLY A 241 7.28 5.85 0.71
CA GLY A 241 7.25 6.17 -0.72
C GLY A 241 5.87 6.06 -1.36
N LEU A 242 5.74 6.52 -2.57
CA LEU A 242 4.49 6.43 -3.34
C LEU A 242 4.36 5.05 -3.97
N ASN A 243 3.21 4.40 -3.78
CA ASN A 243 2.86 3.11 -4.36
C ASN A 243 1.56 3.26 -5.16
N LYS A 244 1.56 2.81 -6.42
CA LYS A 244 0.38 2.92 -7.32
C LYS A 244 -0.86 2.27 -6.73
N GLN A 245 -0.72 1.07 -6.15
CA GLN A 245 -1.85 0.35 -5.55
C GLN A 245 -2.43 1.11 -4.36
N ARG A 246 -1.56 1.68 -3.50
CA ARG A 246 -1.97 2.48 -2.35
C ARG A 246 -2.64 3.78 -2.77
N ALA A 247 -2.08 4.46 -3.78
CA ALA A 247 -2.71 5.65 -4.37
C ALA A 247 -4.11 5.32 -4.93
N MET A 248 -4.26 4.17 -5.60
CA MET A 248 -5.55 3.70 -6.09
C MET A 248 -6.55 3.47 -4.95
N ARG A 249 -6.15 2.80 -3.85
CA ARG A 249 -7.00 2.59 -2.68
C ARG A 249 -7.39 3.91 -1.99
N CYS A 250 -6.48 4.88 -1.94
CA CYS A 250 -6.81 6.20 -1.39
C CYS A 250 -7.87 6.92 -2.25
N ASN A 251 -7.77 6.85 -3.57
CA ASN A 251 -8.80 7.41 -4.46
C ASN A 251 -10.12 6.63 -4.36
N GLU A 252 -10.07 5.31 -4.25
CA GLU A 252 -11.25 4.47 -4.01
C GLU A 252 -11.96 4.87 -2.69
N TYR A 253 -11.18 5.13 -1.63
CA TYR A 253 -11.72 5.62 -0.37
C TYR A 253 -12.41 6.97 -0.54
N VAL A 254 -11.79 7.94 -1.25
CA VAL A 254 -12.43 9.23 -1.57
C VAL A 254 -13.79 9.01 -2.21
N LEU A 255 -13.85 8.16 -3.25
CA LEU A 255 -15.06 7.91 -4.02
C LEU A 255 -16.15 7.21 -3.19
N LYS A 256 -15.75 6.30 -2.28
CA LYS A 256 -16.69 5.56 -1.40
C LYS A 256 -17.25 6.41 -0.26
N GLN A 257 -16.43 7.27 0.33
CA GLN A 257 -16.84 8.10 1.49
C GLN A 257 -17.65 9.32 1.09
N ALA A 258 -17.45 9.85 -0.12
CA ALA A 258 -18.10 11.06 -0.55
C ALA A 258 -19.58 10.85 -0.87
N SER A 259 -20.42 11.76 -0.40
CA SER A 259 -21.85 11.85 -0.78
C SER A 259 -22.05 12.48 -2.14
N GLU A 260 -21.08 13.28 -2.58
CA GLU A 260 -21.05 13.98 -3.86
C GLU A 260 -19.62 13.96 -4.38
N VAL A 261 -19.43 13.63 -5.66
CA VAL A 261 -18.08 13.54 -6.27
C VAL A 261 -18.02 14.46 -7.49
N TRP A 262 -17.02 15.32 -7.46
CA TRP A 262 -16.61 16.17 -8.56
C TRP A 262 -15.30 15.68 -9.15
N ALA A 263 -15.15 15.82 -10.44
CA ALA A 263 -13.91 15.53 -11.13
C ALA A 263 -13.39 16.73 -11.90
N GLY A 264 -12.09 16.83 -11.94
CA GLY A 264 -11.38 17.55 -12.98
C GLY A 264 -11.29 16.70 -14.25
N THR A 265 -10.21 16.82 -15.00
CA THR A 265 -9.97 15.99 -16.18
C THR A 265 -9.64 14.55 -15.78
N ILE A 266 -10.33 13.60 -16.38
CA ILE A 266 -10.09 12.17 -16.21
C ILE A 266 -9.56 11.61 -17.53
N THR A 267 -8.34 11.09 -17.52
CA THR A 267 -7.72 10.45 -18.69
C THR A 267 -8.41 9.12 -19.00
N PRO A 268 -8.94 8.91 -20.22
CA PRO A 268 -9.53 7.64 -20.62
C PRO A 268 -8.55 6.47 -20.42
N GLY A 269 -9.04 5.34 -19.94
CA GLY A 269 -8.22 4.16 -19.66
C GLY A 269 -7.31 4.26 -18.42
N GLY A 270 -7.25 5.42 -17.77
CA GLY A 270 -6.46 5.63 -16.55
C GLY A 270 -7.09 5.02 -15.31
N THR A 271 -6.31 4.98 -14.22
CA THR A 271 -6.74 4.41 -12.93
C THR A 271 -8.01 5.06 -12.38
N ILE A 272 -8.10 6.40 -12.44
CA ILE A 272 -9.31 7.12 -11.98
C ILE A 272 -10.52 6.78 -12.85
N ALA A 273 -10.35 6.69 -14.18
CA ALA A 273 -11.43 6.29 -15.09
C ALA A 273 -11.97 4.89 -14.74
N SER A 274 -11.08 3.94 -14.50
CA SER A 274 -11.44 2.57 -14.09
C SER A 274 -12.18 2.52 -12.76
N LEU A 275 -11.73 3.29 -11.76
CA LEU A 275 -12.39 3.39 -10.45
C LEU A 275 -13.78 4.04 -10.56
N VAL A 276 -13.90 5.13 -11.33
CA VAL A 276 -15.17 5.82 -11.54
C VAL A 276 -16.16 4.90 -12.26
N LYS A 277 -15.71 4.15 -13.28
CA LYS A 277 -16.54 3.15 -13.97
C LYS A 277 -17.01 2.05 -13.02
N ALA A 278 -16.12 1.51 -12.20
CA ALA A 278 -16.44 0.43 -11.26
C ALA A 278 -17.43 0.85 -10.17
N LEU A 279 -17.36 2.10 -9.71
CA LEU A 279 -18.19 2.64 -8.63
C LEU A 279 -19.43 3.40 -9.13
N GLY A 280 -19.37 3.97 -10.33
CA GLY A 280 -20.46 4.75 -10.95
C GLY A 280 -21.66 3.92 -11.38
N THR A 281 -21.50 2.61 -11.60
CA THR A 281 -22.60 1.66 -11.88
C THR A 281 -23.50 1.42 -10.66
N TRP A 282 -23.11 1.86 -9.47
CA TRP A 282 -23.90 1.75 -8.25
C TRP A 282 -24.95 2.86 -8.06
N GLY A 283 -24.93 3.91 -8.91
CA GLY A 283 -25.81 5.09 -8.79
C GLY A 283 -27.01 5.14 -9.74
N THR A 284 -27.12 4.24 -10.72
CA THR A 284 -28.13 4.31 -11.79
C THR A 284 -29.19 3.21 -11.78
N GLY A 285 -29.21 2.32 -10.79
CA GLY A 285 -30.22 1.26 -10.75
C GLY A 285 -30.42 0.70 -9.34
N GLY A 286 -31.62 0.85 -8.83
CA GLY A 286 -32.29 -0.02 -7.87
C GLY A 286 -31.60 -0.26 -6.53
N GLU A 287 -32.36 -0.11 -5.48
CA GLU A 287 -32.19 -0.58 -4.10
C GLU A 287 -30.84 -1.26 -3.78
N ALA A 288 -29.95 -0.50 -3.13
CA ALA A 288 -28.75 -1.04 -2.53
C ALA A 288 -29.14 -2.05 -1.44
N ARG A 289 -29.12 -3.33 -1.76
CA ARG A 289 -28.97 -4.35 -0.72
C ARG A 289 -27.59 -4.12 -0.09
N HIS A 290 -27.58 -3.77 1.18
CA HIS A 290 -26.40 -3.90 2.02
C HIS A 290 -25.80 -5.29 1.77
N PRO A 291 -24.52 -5.44 1.42
CA PRO A 291 -23.91 -6.75 1.55
C PRO A 291 -23.89 -7.05 3.06
N ASP A 292 -24.67 -8.05 3.41
CA ASP A 292 -24.63 -8.69 4.72
C ASP A 292 -23.17 -8.95 5.09
N VAL A 293 -22.80 -8.58 6.32
CA VAL A 293 -21.47 -8.83 6.90
C VAL A 293 -21.37 -10.33 7.28
N GLY A 294 -21.90 -11.21 6.44
CA GLY A 294 -21.99 -12.66 6.59
C GLY A 294 -21.52 -13.45 5.37
N GLY A 295 -20.86 -12.81 4.39
CA GLY A 295 -20.26 -13.49 3.25
C GLY A 295 -18.84 -13.94 3.59
N GLU A 296 -18.62 -15.24 3.64
CA GLU A 296 -17.33 -15.91 3.62
C GLU A 296 -16.34 -15.13 2.75
N VAL A 297 -15.29 -14.58 3.38
CA VAL A 297 -14.14 -14.01 2.67
C VAL A 297 -13.58 -15.15 1.84
N ARG A 298 -13.93 -15.23 0.57
CA ARG A 298 -13.18 -16.03 -0.40
C ARG A 298 -11.75 -15.51 -0.35
N ARG A 299 -10.91 -16.27 0.36
CA ARG A 299 -9.48 -16.05 0.38
C ARG A 299 -9.02 -16.04 -1.07
N PRO A 300 -8.31 -15.02 -1.54
CA PRO A 300 -7.67 -15.10 -2.84
C PRO A 300 -6.82 -16.38 -2.83
N ALA A 301 -6.81 -17.11 -3.92
CA ALA A 301 -5.99 -18.31 -4.08
C ALA A 301 -4.57 -17.98 -3.61
N PRO A 302 -3.95 -18.86 -2.79
CA PRO A 302 -2.64 -18.60 -2.24
C PRO A 302 -1.65 -18.39 -3.39
N SER A 303 -1.13 -17.17 -3.49
CA SER A 303 -0.06 -16.86 -4.43
C SER A 303 1.21 -17.56 -3.96
N HIS A 304 1.94 -18.17 -4.88
CA HIS A 304 3.24 -18.79 -4.60
C HIS A 304 4.20 -17.79 -3.96
N LEU A 305 5.10 -18.31 -3.09
CA LEU A 305 6.15 -17.51 -2.47
C LEU A 305 7.14 -17.00 -3.54
N ASP A 306 7.21 -15.69 -3.72
CA ASP A 306 8.25 -15.05 -4.54
C ASP A 306 9.51 -14.82 -3.69
N ALA A 307 10.63 -15.40 -4.11
CA ALA A 307 11.91 -15.12 -3.48
C ALA A 307 12.59 -13.95 -4.19
N GLY A 308 12.60 -12.79 -3.53
CA GLY A 308 13.41 -11.64 -3.97
C GLY A 308 14.76 -11.67 -3.23
N CYS A 309 15.86 -11.74 -3.97
CA CYS A 309 17.22 -11.76 -3.41
C CYS A 309 17.99 -10.51 -3.85
N ALA A 310 18.65 -9.86 -2.88
CA ALA A 310 19.61 -8.79 -3.15
C ALA A 310 21.03 -9.30 -2.84
N LEU A 311 22.00 -9.05 -3.74
CA LEU A 311 23.36 -9.49 -3.63
C LEU A 311 24.32 -8.33 -3.32
N THR A 312 25.27 -8.58 -2.41
CA THR A 312 26.48 -7.78 -2.29
C THR A 312 27.65 -8.57 -2.88
N LYS A 313 28.44 -7.97 -3.78
CA LYS A 313 29.75 -8.49 -4.20
C LYS A 313 30.84 -7.77 -3.42
N ASN A 314 31.72 -8.52 -2.79
CA ASN A 314 33.06 -8.09 -2.40
C ASN A 314 34.02 -8.37 -3.53
#